data_7a3198bf981fa5444748f4fa5b56c19a
#
_entry.id   7a3198bf981fa5444748f4fa5b56c19a
#
_cell.length_a   1.000
_cell.length_b   1.000
_cell.length_c   1.000
_cell.angle_alpha   90.00
_cell.angle_beta   90.00
_cell.angle_gamma   90.00
#
_symmetry.space_group_name_H-M   'P 1'
#
loop_
_entity.id
_entity.type
_entity.pdbx_description
1 polymer ?
#
loop_
_entity_poly.entity_id
_entity_poly.type
_entity_poly.pdbx_seq_one_letter_code
_entity_poly.pdbx_strand_id
1 'polypeptide(L)'
;CIIFSIPNELGRKRLGIIASKKIGNAVARNRAKRRIREVFRQIKHRIEPALDIVVISGKDMVTLPHRVIEKKLSNALLTER
;
A
#
# COMPACT_ATOMS: atom_id res chain seq x y z
N CYS A 1 -9.34 2.58 0.71
CA CYS A 1 -8.01 3.18 0.68
C CYS A 1 -7.77 3.92 -0.64
N ILE A 2 -6.83 4.83 -0.62
CA ILE A 2 -6.46 5.59 -1.80
C ILE A 2 -4.98 5.33 -2.07
N ILE A 3 -4.65 5.03 -3.32
CA ILE A 3 -3.28 4.68 -3.69
C ILE A 3 -2.80 5.61 -4.80
N PHE A 4 -1.66 6.25 -4.58
CA PHE A 4 -1.00 7.10 -5.56
C PHE A 4 0.36 6.55 -5.92
N SER A 5 0.76 6.71 -7.16
CA SER A 5 2.13 6.43 -7.56
C SER A 5 2.63 7.55 -8.44
N ILE A 6 3.87 7.97 -8.21
CA ILE A 6 4.50 9.06 -8.93
C ILE A 6 5.91 8.60 -9.32
N PRO A 7 6.31 8.76 -10.59
CA PRO A 7 7.69 8.43 -10.98
C PRO A 7 8.70 9.27 -10.20
N ASN A 8 9.81 8.67 -9.84
CA ASN A 8 10.91 9.36 -9.20
C ASN A 8 12.20 9.14 -9.99
N GLU A 9 13.24 9.87 -9.64
CA GLU A 9 14.53 9.77 -10.33
C GLU A 9 15.56 8.99 -9.52
N LEU A 10 15.11 8.29 -8.48
CA LEU A 10 16.03 7.61 -7.56
C LEU A 10 16.42 6.22 -8.00
N GLY A 11 15.74 5.65 -8.99
CA GLY A 11 16.00 4.29 -9.45
C GLY A 11 15.54 3.23 -8.47
N ARG A 12 14.72 3.59 -7.49
CA ARG A 12 14.19 2.65 -6.49
C ARG A 12 12.78 3.02 -6.09
N LYS A 13 12.06 2.04 -5.58
CA LYS A 13 10.71 2.24 -5.06
C LYS A 13 10.76 2.80 -3.64
N ARG A 14 9.87 3.73 -3.35
CA ARG A 14 9.65 4.20 -1.98
C ARG A 14 8.18 4.06 -1.66
N LEU A 15 7.88 3.60 -0.45
CA LEU A 15 6.52 3.40 0.01
C LEU A 15 6.25 4.26 1.24
N GLY A 16 5.23 5.10 1.15
CA GLY A 16 4.71 5.84 2.29
C GLY A 16 3.30 5.39 2.59
N ILE A 17 3.00 5.18 3.86
CA ILE A 17 1.67 4.77 4.28
C ILE A 17 1.14 5.77 5.28
N ILE A 18 -0.02 6.34 4.98
CA ILE A 18 -0.73 7.25 5.87
C ILE A 18 -1.93 6.51 6.44
N ALA A 19 -1.94 6.33 7.75
CA ALA A 19 -3.06 5.69 8.42
C ALA A 19 -3.94 6.79 9.03
N SER A 20 -5.17 6.90 8.52
CA SER A 20 -6.12 7.91 8.98
C SER A 20 -6.46 7.71 10.45
N LYS A 21 -6.67 8.82 11.18
CA LYS A 21 -7.15 8.76 12.55
C LYS A 21 -8.54 8.10 12.65
N LYS A 22 -9.28 8.07 11.57
CA LYS A 22 -10.60 7.41 11.50
C LYS A 22 -10.50 5.90 11.64
N ILE A 23 -9.31 5.32 11.45
CA ILE A 23 -9.10 3.87 11.64
C ILE A 23 -9.33 3.48 13.09
N GLY A 24 -8.94 4.33 14.02
CA GLY A 24 -9.08 4.07 15.45
C GLY A 24 -7.80 4.39 16.20
N ASN A 25 -7.47 3.58 17.21
CA ASN A 25 -6.31 3.79 18.04
C ASN A 25 -5.00 3.43 17.33
N ALA A 26 -3.88 3.64 18.03
CA ALA A 26 -2.56 3.39 17.47
C ALA A 26 -2.35 1.91 17.08
N VAL A 27 -2.93 1.00 17.86
CA VAL A 27 -2.80 -0.44 17.56
C VAL A 27 -3.45 -0.76 16.22
N ALA A 28 -4.67 -0.28 15.98
CA ALA A 28 -5.37 -0.50 14.73
C ALA A 28 -4.63 0.14 13.55
N ARG A 29 -4.13 1.36 13.75
CA ARG A 29 -3.38 2.06 12.69
C ARG A 29 -2.09 1.33 12.33
N ASN A 30 -1.37 0.84 13.33
CA ASN A 30 -0.14 0.09 13.10
C ASN A 30 -0.43 -1.24 12.41
N ARG A 31 -1.54 -1.88 12.75
CA ARG A 31 -1.95 -3.11 12.09
C ARG A 31 -2.23 -2.88 10.61
N ALA A 32 -2.95 -1.82 10.27
CA ALA A 32 -3.22 -1.48 8.88
C ALA A 32 -1.92 -1.24 8.10
N LYS A 33 -0.99 -0.48 8.67
CA LYS A 33 0.30 -0.23 8.04
C LYS A 33 1.09 -1.52 7.81
N ARG A 34 1.10 -2.40 8.80
CA ARG A 34 1.84 -3.67 8.71
C ARG A 34 1.27 -4.54 7.59
N ARG A 35 -0.04 -4.62 7.49
CA ARG A 35 -0.70 -5.43 6.47
C ARG A 35 -0.39 -4.92 5.07
N ILE A 36 -0.40 -3.61 4.89
CA ILE A 36 -0.07 -2.99 3.60
C ILE A 36 1.39 -3.25 3.24
N ARG A 37 2.31 -3.08 4.20
CA ARG A 37 3.73 -3.34 3.96
C ARG A 37 3.99 -4.80 3.59
N GLU A 38 3.29 -5.71 4.23
CA GLU A 38 3.46 -7.13 3.97
C GLU A 38 3.02 -7.49 2.55
N VAL A 39 1.88 -6.98 2.12
CA VAL A 39 1.42 -7.16 0.75
C VAL A 39 2.39 -6.51 -0.24
N PHE A 40 2.83 -5.28 0.04
CA PHE A 40 3.77 -4.57 -0.83
C PHE A 40 5.05 -5.38 -0.99
N ARG A 41 5.57 -5.95 0.09
CA ARG A 41 6.79 -6.76 0.04
C ARG A 41 6.63 -7.97 -0.88
N GLN A 42 5.44 -8.54 -0.95
CA GLN A 42 5.18 -9.70 -1.80
C GLN A 42 5.08 -9.34 -3.28
N ILE A 43 4.61 -8.15 -3.60
CA ILE A 43 4.39 -7.76 -5.00
C ILE A 43 5.41 -6.76 -5.54
N LYS A 44 6.28 -6.23 -4.70
CA LYS A 44 7.18 -5.12 -5.09
C LYS A 44 8.08 -5.44 -6.28
N HIS A 45 8.48 -6.69 -6.42
CA HIS A 45 9.34 -7.11 -7.53
C HIS A 45 8.63 -7.07 -8.89
N ARG A 46 7.29 -6.98 -8.88
CA ARG A 46 6.48 -6.88 -10.09
C ARG A 46 6.11 -5.43 -10.41
N ILE A 47 6.48 -4.50 -9.54
CA ILE A 47 6.21 -3.08 -9.70
C ILE A 47 7.41 -2.42 -10.36
N GLU A 48 7.18 -1.48 -11.27
CA GLU A 48 8.26 -0.75 -11.91
C GLU A 48 9.17 -0.08 -10.88
N PRO A 49 10.49 -0.10 -11.10
CA PRO A 49 11.40 0.64 -10.24
C PRO A 49 11.19 2.14 -10.41
N ALA A 50 11.75 2.92 -9.52
CA ALA A 50 11.70 4.38 -9.60
C ALA A 50 10.29 4.96 -9.43
N LEU A 51 9.54 4.41 -8.48
CA LEU A 51 8.23 4.94 -8.12
C LEU A 51 8.18 5.34 -6.65
N ASP A 52 7.55 6.47 -6.39
CA ASP A 52 7.11 6.85 -5.05
C ASP A 52 5.64 6.45 -4.95
N ILE A 53 5.33 5.62 -3.97
CA ILE A 53 3.99 5.07 -3.78
C ILE A 53 3.47 5.54 -2.44
N VAL A 54 2.28 6.12 -2.44
CA VAL A 54 1.63 6.56 -1.20
C VAL A 54 0.30 5.87 -1.08
N VAL A 55 0.08 5.21 0.05
CA VAL A 55 -1.18 4.52 0.35
C VAL A 55 -1.83 5.24 1.53
N ILE A 56 -3.02 5.77 1.31
CA ILE A 56 -3.83 6.35 2.38
C ILE A 56 -4.81 5.29 2.82
N SER A 57 -4.58 4.75 4.01
CA SER A 57 -5.33 3.63 4.53
C SER A 57 -6.62 4.08 5.21
N GLY A 58 -7.72 3.39 4.92
CA GLY A 58 -8.98 3.54 5.63
C GLY A 58 -9.22 2.39 6.60
N LYS A 59 -10.38 2.38 7.24
CA LYS A 59 -10.76 1.34 8.21
C LYS A 59 -10.77 -0.05 7.60
N ASP A 60 -11.08 -0.16 6.32
CA ASP A 60 -11.16 -1.42 5.61
C ASP A 60 -9.85 -2.20 5.65
N MET A 61 -8.72 -1.50 5.72
CA MET A 61 -7.41 -2.16 5.74
C MET A 61 -7.13 -2.92 7.04
N VAL A 62 -7.93 -2.73 8.07
CA VAL A 62 -7.78 -3.44 9.34
C VAL A 62 -8.46 -4.81 9.28
N THR A 63 -9.57 -4.91 8.56
CA THR A 63 -10.44 -6.09 8.62
C THR A 63 -10.51 -6.90 7.34
N LEU A 64 -10.15 -6.33 6.19
CA LEU A 64 -10.22 -7.06 4.93
C LEU A 64 -9.29 -8.28 4.92
N PRO A 65 -9.69 -9.38 4.26
CA PRO A 65 -8.78 -10.50 4.07
C PRO A 65 -7.52 -10.08 3.32
N HIS A 66 -6.41 -10.74 3.63
CA HIS A 66 -5.12 -10.45 3.02
C HIS A 66 -5.19 -10.47 1.48
N ARG A 67 -5.85 -11.47 0.91
CA ARG A 67 -5.99 -11.59 -0.55
C ARG A 67 -6.71 -10.39 -1.18
N VAL A 68 -7.65 -9.79 -0.45
CA VAL A 68 -8.40 -8.63 -0.95
C VAL A 68 -7.49 -7.40 -0.95
N ILE A 69 -6.68 -7.24 0.09
CA ILE A 69 -5.70 -6.15 0.15
C ILE A 69 -4.68 -6.30 -0.97
N GLU A 70 -4.19 -7.51 -1.18
CA GLU A 70 -3.24 -7.80 -2.26
C GLU A 70 -3.84 -7.44 -3.62
N LYS A 71 -5.09 -7.81 -3.85
CA LYS A 71 -5.77 -7.50 -5.10
C LYS A 71 -5.90 -5.99 -5.32
N LYS A 72 -6.28 -5.26 -4.27
CA LYS A 72 -6.43 -3.81 -4.36
C LYS A 72 -5.10 -3.14 -4.71
N LEU A 73 -4.02 -3.53 -4.04
CA LEU A 73 -2.70 -2.98 -4.30
C LEU A 73 -2.19 -3.39 -5.69
N SER A 74 -2.39 -4.63 -6.06
CA SER A 74 -1.97 -5.12 -7.38
C SER A 74 -2.69 -4.39 -8.49
N ASN A 75 -4.01 -4.21 -8.38
CA ASN A 75 -4.77 -3.51 -9.39
C ASN A 75 -4.34 -2.06 -9.55
N ALA A 76 -3.92 -1.43 -8.47
CA ALA A 76 -3.51 -0.03 -8.49
C ALA A 76 -2.06 0.16 -8.96
N LEU A 77 -1.18 -0.77 -8.63
CA LEU A 77 0.26 -0.61 -8.82
C LEU A 77 0.85 -1.44 -9.95
N LEU A 78 0.20 -2.54 -10.31
CA LEU A 78 0.66 -3.39 -11.41
C LEU A 78 -0.15 -3.04 -12.65
N THR A 79 0.52 -2.39 -13.60
CA THR A 79 -0.11 -2.03 -14.85
C THR A 79 0.03 -3.20 -15.80
N GLU A 80 -1.07 -3.83 -16.12
CA GLU A 80 -1.08 -4.89 -17.12
C GLU A 80 -1.39 -4.32 -18.47
N ARG A 81 -0.66 -4.82 -19.46
CA ARG A 81 -0.81 -4.37 -20.83
C ARG A 81 -0.85 -5.54 -21.76
#